data_3b475789943538915fa6814d38fd9048
#
_entry.id   3b475789943538915fa6814d38fd9048
#
_cell.length_a   1.000
_cell.length_b   1.000
_cell.length_c   1.000
_cell.angle_alpha   90.00
_cell.angle_beta   90.00
_cell.angle_gamma   90.00
#
_symmetry.space_group_name_H-M   'P 1'
#
loop_
_entity.id
_entity.type
_entity.pdbx_description
1 polymer ?
#
loop_
_entity_poly.entity_id
_entity_poly.type
_entity_poly.pdbx_seq_one_letter_code
_entity_poly.pdbx_strand_id
1 'polypeptide(L)'
;GLLANDIEEVIVSSSLIDHAASEMPNPLHVMPGNDSANSASKTVGETLNDLLGVSSADYGSGVGQPIIRGMSGSRVKILDNGLVNRDVSGLGADHINDVDLSNVQQIEVVRGPSSLLYTNGTIGGIVNIVDNSIAQEDVQRLVKIGLETQSVNDGDSQSIFYQDNLNDINISFSYKDSSFGDFDVPNGSIIHIEEEHHEDHEDHDEQEEELGYLANSDFASESLKFGASKTGDWGFIGFSLANIESLYGIPYHGDEHDEHDEHEEEEEGHEEHEGERIFSTTDSDKFDLRGSLNINGNFLSSVDFFFRDSDYVLTEQHAEEDDEHDEHDEHEGHSKGPTTFANDTIEAGLIFDLSNDQLSQKVSLNFVDE
;
A
#
# COMPACT_ATOMS: atom_id res chain seq x y z
N GLY A 1 -29.20 32.92 -8.63
CA GLY A 1 -27.87 32.79 -9.18
C GLY A 1 -27.37 31.41 -8.87
N LEU A 2 -27.32 30.54 -9.86
CA LEU A 2 -26.58 29.28 -9.80
C LEU A 2 -25.11 29.68 -9.73
N LEU A 3 -24.45 29.36 -8.63
CA LEU A 3 -23.01 29.35 -8.58
C LEU A 3 -22.56 28.23 -9.53
N ALA A 4 -21.93 28.60 -10.65
CA ALA A 4 -21.14 27.67 -11.41
C ALA A 4 -20.03 27.21 -10.45
N ASN A 5 -20.03 25.95 -10.04
CA ASN A 5 -18.83 25.34 -9.50
C ASN A 5 -17.82 25.40 -10.63
N ASP A 6 -16.75 26.16 -10.46
CA ASP A 6 -15.57 26.00 -11.28
C ASP A 6 -15.19 24.53 -11.15
N ILE A 7 -15.32 23.78 -12.25
CA ILE A 7 -14.80 22.43 -12.33
C ILE A 7 -13.28 22.64 -12.32
N GLU A 8 -12.67 22.39 -11.19
CA GLU A 8 -11.21 22.38 -11.06
C GLU A 8 -10.70 21.40 -12.11
N GLU A 9 -9.91 21.89 -13.05
CA GLU A 9 -9.34 21.06 -14.11
C GLU A 9 -8.35 20.10 -13.46
N VAL A 10 -8.70 18.82 -13.41
CA VAL A 10 -7.84 17.80 -12.83
C VAL A 10 -6.74 17.48 -13.81
N ILE A 11 -5.50 17.83 -13.45
CA ILE A 11 -4.30 17.54 -14.25
C ILE A 11 -3.75 16.18 -13.80
N VAL A 12 -3.44 15.32 -14.76
CA VAL A 12 -2.81 14.01 -14.50
C VAL A 12 -1.32 14.23 -14.31
N SER A 13 -0.83 13.97 -13.12
CA SER A 13 0.54 14.28 -12.70
C SER A 13 1.57 13.21 -13.06
N SER A 14 1.13 11.99 -13.32
CA SER A 14 2.01 10.83 -13.57
C SER A 14 2.33 10.57 -15.03
N SER A 15 1.66 11.26 -15.95
CA SER A 15 1.91 11.08 -17.38
C SER A 15 3.17 11.82 -17.82
N LEU A 16 3.97 11.17 -18.68
CA LEU A 16 5.05 11.86 -19.43
C LEU A 16 4.51 13.00 -20.32
N ILE A 17 3.20 13.02 -20.54
CA ILE A 17 2.52 14.05 -21.33
C ILE A 17 1.46 14.67 -20.42
N ASP A 18 1.60 15.95 -20.05
CA ASP A 18 0.61 16.68 -19.30
C ASP A 18 -0.66 16.83 -20.13
N HIS A 19 -1.70 16.13 -19.73
CA HIS A 19 -3.02 16.24 -20.32
C HIS A 19 -4.05 16.48 -19.24
N ALA A 20 -5.00 17.34 -19.51
CA ALA A 20 -6.22 17.37 -18.72
C ALA A 20 -6.91 16.00 -18.79
N ALA A 21 -7.46 15.52 -17.70
CA ALA A 21 -8.16 14.23 -17.65
C ALA A 21 -9.27 14.12 -18.72
N SER A 22 -9.86 15.25 -19.13
CA SER A 22 -10.88 15.35 -20.18
C SER A 22 -10.35 15.15 -21.61
N GLU A 23 -9.05 15.29 -21.82
CA GLU A 23 -8.40 15.18 -23.14
C GLU A 23 -7.85 13.78 -23.40
N MET A 24 -7.78 12.92 -22.39
CA MET A 24 -7.27 11.55 -22.53
C MET A 24 -8.33 10.62 -23.15
N PRO A 25 -8.04 9.99 -24.31
CA PRO A 25 -9.01 9.15 -25.02
C PRO A 25 -9.29 7.80 -24.36
N ASN A 26 -8.77 7.54 -23.16
CA ASN A 26 -8.85 6.22 -22.50
C ASN A 26 -9.23 6.30 -21.01
N PRO A 27 -9.67 5.18 -20.43
CA PRO A 27 -10.27 5.12 -19.10
C PRO A 27 -9.28 5.49 -18.01
N LEU A 28 -9.05 6.78 -17.86
CA LEU A 28 -8.45 7.40 -16.71
C LEU A 28 -9.57 7.70 -15.71
N HIS A 29 -9.40 7.26 -14.47
CA HIS A 29 -10.18 7.76 -13.35
C HIS A 29 -9.27 8.54 -12.44
N VAL A 30 -9.69 9.72 -12.06
CA VAL A 30 -9.03 10.53 -11.03
C VAL A 30 -9.99 10.67 -9.86
N MET A 31 -9.57 10.18 -8.70
CA MET A 31 -10.29 10.30 -7.45
C MET A 31 -9.64 11.40 -6.62
N PRO A 32 -10.36 12.49 -6.29
CA PRO A 32 -9.84 13.51 -5.39
C PRO A 32 -9.55 12.96 -4.00
N GLY A 33 -8.51 13.46 -3.36
CA GLY A 33 -8.09 13.00 -2.03
C GLY A 33 -9.12 13.17 -0.91
N ASN A 34 -10.07 14.10 -1.06
CA ASN A 34 -11.16 14.23 -0.11
C ASN A 34 -12.12 13.03 -0.11
N ASP A 35 -12.22 12.31 -1.22
CA ASP A 35 -13.05 11.11 -1.34
C ASP A 35 -12.33 9.88 -0.77
N SER A 36 -10.98 9.86 -0.85
CA SER A 36 -10.14 8.81 -0.25
C SER A 36 -9.93 8.99 1.26
N ALA A 37 -9.96 10.23 1.75
CA ALA A 37 -9.71 10.57 3.15
C ALA A 37 -10.85 10.18 4.12
N ASN A 38 -11.98 9.67 3.61
CA ASN A 38 -13.14 9.33 4.44
C ASN A 38 -12.99 8.01 5.22
N SER A 39 -11.89 7.27 5.06
CA SER A 39 -11.59 6.08 5.86
C SER A 39 -10.07 5.87 5.89
N ALA A 40 -9.47 6.14 7.04
CA ALA A 40 -8.04 5.93 7.26
C ALA A 40 -7.64 4.43 7.29
N SER A 41 -8.61 3.55 7.40
CA SER A 41 -8.44 2.10 7.46
C SER A 41 -8.51 1.40 6.11
N LYS A 42 -8.84 2.12 5.03
CA LYS A 42 -8.98 1.47 3.71
C LYS A 42 -7.64 1.21 3.07
N THR A 43 -7.52 0.01 2.52
CA THR A 43 -6.42 -0.38 1.63
C THR A 43 -6.55 0.29 0.26
N VAL A 44 -5.53 0.17 -0.59
CA VAL A 44 -5.58 0.69 -1.97
C VAL A 44 -6.72 0.05 -2.75
N GLY A 45 -6.89 -1.28 -2.63
CA GLY A 45 -7.96 -2.02 -3.32
C GLY A 45 -9.34 -1.56 -2.88
N GLU A 46 -9.59 -1.49 -1.58
CA GLU A 46 -10.87 -1.04 -1.03
C GLU A 46 -11.20 0.40 -1.40
N THR A 47 -10.19 1.29 -1.38
CA THR A 47 -10.38 2.70 -1.77
C THR A 47 -10.87 2.82 -3.21
N LEU A 48 -10.47 1.90 -4.10
CA LEU A 48 -10.80 1.92 -5.52
C LEU A 48 -11.98 1.01 -5.89
N ASN A 49 -12.54 0.25 -4.96
CA ASN A 49 -13.53 -0.80 -5.24
C ASN A 49 -14.85 -0.27 -5.84
N ASP A 50 -15.16 0.99 -5.61
CA ASP A 50 -16.35 1.64 -6.20
C ASP A 50 -16.17 2.00 -7.70
N LEU A 51 -14.95 1.89 -8.24
CA LEU A 51 -14.69 2.19 -9.63
C LEU A 51 -15.06 1.02 -10.54
N LEU A 52 -15.75 1.31 -11.65
CA LEU A 52 -16.15 0.28 -12.62
C LEU A 52 -14.95 -0.52 -13.13
N GLY A 53 -15.02 -1.86 -12.95
CA GLY A 53 -13.97 -2.79 -13.38
C GLY A 53 -12.72 -2.79 -12.50
N VAL A 54 -12.84 -2.28 -11.28
CA VAL A 54 -11.89 -2.44 -10.20
C VAL A 54 -12.58 -3.23 -9.08
N SER A 55 -11.85 -4.11 -8.44
CA SER A 55 -12.23 -4.81 -7.21
C SER A 55 -11.01 -4.92 -6.31
N SER A 56 -11.22 -5.30 -5.06
CA SER A 56 -10.15 -5.54 -4.10
C SER A 56 -9.92 -7.03 -3.91
N ALA A 57 -8.67 -7.43 -3.75
CA ALA A 57 -8.29 -8.73 -3.20
C ALA A 57 -7.92 -8.51 -1.73
N ASP A 58 -8.85 -8.81 -0.84
CA ASP A 58 -8.71 -8.53 0.57
C ASP A 58 -8.19 -9.77 1.32
N TYR A 59 -7.25 -9.55 2.23
CA TYR A 59 -6.64 -10.57 3.07
C TYR A 59 -6.41 -9.98 4.47
N GLY A 60 -7.42 -10.05 5.33
CA GLY A 60 -7.39 -9.37 6.63
C GLY A 60 -7.58 -7.85 6.53
N SER A 61 -7.24 -7.12 7.60
CA SER A 61 -7.44 -5.67 7.71
C SER A 61 -6.43 -4.85 6.92
N GLY A 62 -5.20 -5.36 6.77
CA GLY A 62 -4.08 -4.61 6.18
C GLY A 62 -3.90 -4.82 4.69
N VAL A 63 -4.33 -5.95 4.17
CA VAL A 63 -4.08 -6.36 2.79
C VAL A 63 -5.32 -6.18 1.93
N GLY A 64 -5.22 -5.35 0.90
CA GLY A 64 -6.26 -5.15 -0.10
C GLY A 64 -5.64 -4.65 -1.38
N GLN A 65 -5.30 -5.58 -2.27
CA GLN A 65 -4.66 -5.26 -3.54
C GLN A 65 -5.70 -4.93 -4.62
N PRO A 66 -5.49 -3.89 -5.43
CA PRO A 66 -6.41 -3.56 -6.50
C PRO A 66 -6.35 -4.60 -7.62
N ILE A 67 -7.53 -5.10 -8.00
CA ILE A 67 -7.73 -5.94 -9.18
C ILE A 67 -8.35 -5.06 -10.28
N ILE A 68 -7.63 -4.84 -11.36
CA ILE A 68 -8.11 -4.04 -12.50
C ILE A 68 -8.43 -4.97 -13.67
N ARG A 69 -9.71 -5.06 -14.06
CA ARG A 69 -10.19 -5.93 -15.15
C ARG A 69 -9.74 -7.39 -14.98
N GLY A 70 -9.75 -7.90 -13.75
CA GLY A 70 -9.34 -9.27 -13.42
C GLY A 70 -7.82 -9.48 -13.35
N MET A 71 -7.01 -8.41 -13.38
CA MET A 71 -5.56 -8.48 -13.26
C MET A 71 -5.12 -7.88 -11.93
N SER A 72 -4.18 -8.52 -11.24
CA SER A 72 -3.64 -8.13 -9.94
C SER A 72 -2.13 -8.39 -9.86
N GLY A 73 -1.53 -8.09 -8.70
CA GLY A 73 -0.12 -8.32 -8.40
C GLY A 73 0.79 -7.57 -9.37
N SER A 74 1.81 -8.22 -9.89
CA SER A 74 2.80 -7.61 -10.80
C SER A 74 2.23 -7.02 -12.10
N ARG A 75 0.97 -7.34 -12.45
CA ARG A 75 0.29 -6.81 -13.65
C ARG A 75 -0.37 -5.44 -13.41
N VAL A 76 -0.58 -5.05 -12.15
CA VAL A 76 -1.10 -3.75 -11.73
C VAL A 76 -0.03 -3.10 -10.86
N LYS A 77 0.57 -2.01 -11.34
CA LYS A 77 1.62 -1.33 -10.57
C LYS A 77 1.04 -0.17 -9.76
N ILE A 78 1.48 -0.11 -8.53
CA ILE A 78 1.24 1.03 -7.66
C ILE A 78 2.40 2.01 -7.82
N LEU A 79 2.09 3.28 -8.02
CA LEU A 79 3.05 4.36 -8.11
C LEU A 79 2.80 5.34 -6.96
N ASP A 80 3.87 5.85 -6.41
CA ASP A 80 3.87 6.96 -5.45
C ASP A 80 4.47 8.18 -6.14
N ASN A 81 3.63 9.17 -6.39
CA ASN A 81 4.01 10.40 -7.11
C ASN A 81 4.71 10.12 -8.46
N GLY A 82 4.23 9.16 -9.23
CA GLY A 82 4.73 8.80 -10.56
C GLY A 82 5.93 7.85 -10.58
N LEU A 83 6.49 7.46 -9.45
CA LEU A 83 7.55 6.46 -9.33
C LEU A 83 6.99 5.14 -8.80
N VAL A 84 7.49 4.02 -9.32
CA VAL A 84 7.00 2.70 -8.93
C VAL A 84 7.28 2.46 -7.45
N ASN A 85 6.26 2.03 -6.69
CA ASN A 85 6.45 1.56 -5.34
C ASN A 85 7.14 0.18 -5.38
N ARG A 86 8.25 0.05 -4.66
CA ARG A 86 9.14 -1.11 -4.72
C ARG A 86 8.93 -2.04 -3.52
N ASP A 87 7.68 -2.36 -3.24
CA ASP A 87 7.28 -3.35 -2.25
C ASP A 87 7.17 -4.77 -2.85
N VAL A 88 6.86 -5.75 -2.03
CA VAL A 88 6.68 -7.15 -2.43
C VAL A 88 5.23 -7.52 -2.78
N SER A 89 4.32 -6.57 -2.83
CA SER A 89 2.89 -6.81 -3.12
C SER A 89 2.65 -7.51 -4.48
N GLY A 90 3.61 -7.41 -5.39
CA GLY A 90 3.58 -8.12 -6.67
C GLY A 90 3.86 -9.62 -6.58
N LEU A 91 4.37 -10.14 -5.46
CA LEU A 91 4.76 -11.54 -5.30
C LEU A 91 3.59 -12.42 -4.85
N GLY A 92 2.71 -11.92 -3.99
CA GLY A 92 1.57 -12.66 -3.44
C GLY A 92 0.36 -11.76 -3.19
N ALA A 93 -0.84 -12.35 -3.07
CA ALA A 93 -2.06 -11.63 -2.77
C ALA A 93 -2.17 -11.24 -1.28
N ASP A 94 -1.36 -11.85 -0.45
CA ASP A 94 -1.26 -11.74 1.01
C ASP A 94 -0.28 -10.63 1.46
N HIS A 95 0.38 -9.95 0.54
CA HIS A 95 1.28 -8.85 0.85
C HIS A 95 0.62 -7.48 0.68
N ILE A 96 0.92 -6.56 1.60
CA ILE A 96 0.37 -5.20 1.58
C ILE A 96 0.96 -4.36 0.44
N ASN A 97 0.20 -3.35 0.01
CA ASN A 97 0.76 -2.23 -0.74
C ASN A 97 1.30 -1.21 0.26
N ASP A 98 2.63 -1.03 0.27
CA ASP A 98 3.32 -0.15 1.21
C ASP A 98 3.19 1.33 0.81
N VAL A 99 2.01 1.90 1.07
CA VAL A 99 1.68 3.29 0.77
C VAL A 99 0.76 3.89 1.83
N ASP A 100 1.00 5.15 2.17
CA ASP A 100 0.13 5.92 3.06
C ASP A 100 -0.93 6.69 2.25
N LEU A 101 -2.20 6.39 2.54
CA LEU A 101 -3.35 7.05 1.91
C LEU A 101 -3.92 8.22 2.73
N SER A 102 -3.34 8.56 3.87
CA SER A 102 -3.91 9.54 4.82
C SER A 102 -3.90 10.98 4.31
N ASN A 103 -2.95 11.34 3.46
CA ASN A 103 -2.80 12.71 2.93
C ASN A 103 -2.66 12.75 1.41
N VAL A 104 -3.45 11.94 0.74
CA VAL A 104 -3.48 11.89 -0.72
C VAL A 104 -4.15 13.14 -1.27
N GLN A 105 -3.58 13.73 -2.29
CA GLN A 105 -4.17 14.81 -3.07
C GLN A 105 -5.13 14.25 -4.13
N GLN A 106 -4.70 13.21 -4.82
CA GLN A 106 -5.53 12.47 -5.78
C GLN A 106 -4.98 11.07 -6.02
N ILE A 107 -5.85 10.15 -6.46
CA ILE A 107 -5.47 8.83 -6.95
C ILE A 107 -5.85 8.74 -8.42
N GLU A 108 -4.89 8.40 -9.25
CA GLU A 108 -5.05 8.26 -10.71
C GLU A 108 -5.04 6.79 -11.08
N VAL A 109 -6.10 6.31 -11.74
CA VAL A 109 -6.18 4.92 -12.22
C VAL A 109 -6.17 4.92 -13.74
N VAL A 110 -5.07 4.44 -14.33
CA VAL A 110 -4.91 4.33 -15.79
C VAL A 110 -4.99 2.89 -16.22
N ARG A 111 -5.84 2.59 -17.17
CA ARG A 111 -6.14 1.22 -17.62
C ARG A 111 -5.72 0.96 -19.03
N GLY A 112 -5.27 -0.27 -19.28
CA GLY A 112 -4.94 -0.77 -20.62
C GLY A 112 -3.65 -0.16 -21.20
N PRO A 113 -3.48 -0.10 -22.54
CA PRO A 113 -2.21 0.26 -23.17
C PRO A 113 -1.67 1.64 -22.80
N SER A 114 -2.53 2.56 -22.35
CA SER A 114 -2.12 3.89 -21.89
C SER A 114 -1.23 3.85 -20.67
N SER A 115 -1.28 2.77 -19.87
CA SER A 115 -0.39 2.58 -18.72
C SER A 115 1.09 2.53 -19.11
N LEU A 116 1.42 2.17 -20.34
CA LEU A 116 2.80 2.15 -20.85
C LEU A 116 3.42 3.54 -20.97
N LEU A 117 2.61 4.60 -20.95
CA LEU A 117 3.10 5.98 -20.92
C LEU A 117 3.66 6.37 -19.55
N TYR A 118 3.35 5.59 -18.50
CA TYR A 118 3.73 5.88 -17.12
C TYR A 118 4.88 4.99 -16.65
N THR A 119 4.81 3.70 -16.96
CA THR A 119 5.86 2.74 -16.60
C THR A 119 5.82 1.55 -17.54
N ASN A 120 6.91 0.81 -17.62
CA ASN A 120 6.98 -0.42 -18.40
C ASN A 120 6.39 -1.62 -17.63
N GLY A 121 6.02 -2.67 -18.35
CA GLY A 121 5.67 -3.98 -17.79
C GLY A 121 4.27 -4.10 -17.17
N THR A 122 3.38 -3.11 -17.30
CA THR A 122 1.99 -3.19 -16.84
C THR A 122 1.05 -3.58 -17.97
N ILE A 123 0.17 -4.55 -17.72
CA ILE A 123 -0.88 -4.98 -18.67
C ILE A 123 -2.26 -4.62 -18.13
N GLY A 124 -2.47 -4.73 -16.82
CA GLY A 124 -3.74 -4.46 -16.14
C GLY A 124 -4.02 -2.97 -16.02
N GLY A 125 -3.01 -2.23 -15.64
CA GLY A 125 -3.09 -0.80 -15.39
C GLY A 125 -2.12 -0.34 -14.33
N ILE A 126 -2.22 0.93 -13.99
CA ILE A 126 -1.50 1.54 -12.88
C ILE A 126 -2.45 2.27 -11.95
N VAL A 127 -2.07 2.36 -10.70
CA VAL A 127 -2.65 3.23 -9.67
C VAL A 127 -1.55 4.18 -9.22
N ASN A 128 -1.67 5.46 -9.51
CA ASN A 128 -0.72 6.47 -9.05
C ASN A 128 -1.32 7.26 -7.89
N ILE A 129 -0.66 7.20 -6.76
CA ILE A 129 -1.02 7.92 -5.54
C ILE A 129 -0.22 9.20 -5.53
N VAL A 130 -0.91 10.33 -5.56
CA VAL A 130 -0.31 11.66 -5.61
C VAL A 130 -0.55 12.38 -4.30
N ASP A 131 0.51 12.79 -3.65
CA ASP A 131 0.46 13.64 -2.48
C ASP A 131 1.13 15.02 -2.76
N ASN A 132 1.14 15.88 -1.77
CA ASN A 132 1.73 17.21 -1.86
C ASN A 132 2.94 17.37 -0.94
N SER A 133 3.68 16.29 -0.68
CA SER A 133 4.88 16.33 0.16
C SER A 133 5.95 17.24 -0.43
N ILE A 134 6.09 17.23 -1.76
CA ILE A 134 6.91 18.17 -2.53
C ILE A 134 5.99 19.06 -3.34
N ALA A 135 5.55 20.17 -2.75
CA ALA A 135 4.64 21.10 -3.41
C ALA A 135 5.32 21.79 -4.60
N GLN A 136 4.62 21.82 -5.73
CA GLN A 136 5.10 22.43 -6.99
C GLN A 136 4.68 23.90 -7.12
N GLU A 137 3.76 24.35 -6.28
CA GLU A 137 3.27 25.71 -6.17
C GLU A 137 3.24 26.14 -4.71
N ASP A 138 3.10 27.43 -4.45
CA ASP A 138 3.02 27.95 -3.09
C ASP A 138 1.74 27.45 -2.39
N VAL A 139 1.92 26.76 -1.28
CA VAL A 139 0.81 26.20 -0.50
C VAL A 139 0.27 27.21 0.51
N GLN A 140 -1.02 27.09 0.81
CA GLN A 140 -1.63 27.78 1.93
C GLN A 140 -1.50 26.94 3.20
N ARG A 141 -1.47 27.62 4.37
CA ARG A 141 -1.47 26.94 5.65
C ARG A 141 -2.72 26.05 5.79
N LEU A 142 -2.48 24.79 6.07
CA LEU A 142 -3.51 23.79 6.28
C LEU A 142 -3.10 22.87 7.44
N VAL A 143 -4.05 22.57 8.32
CA VAL A 143 -3.92 21.53 9.34
C VAL A 143 -5.12 20.61 9.18
N LYS A 144 -4.86 19.30 9.06
CA LYS A 144 -5.90 18.27 9.13
C LYS A 144 -5.59 17.38 10.34
N ILE A 145 -6.62 16.98 11.06
CA ILE A 145 -6.53 15.99 12.14
C ILE A 145 -7.59 14.95 11.85
N GLY A 146 -7.20 13.69 11.76
CA GLY A 146 -8.08 12.55 11.59
C GLY A 146 -8.12 11.71 12.86
N LEU A 147 -9.32 11.31 13.28
CA LEU A 147 -9.54 10.33 14.34
C LEU A 147 -10.62 9.37 13.83
N GLU A 148 -10.35 8.09 13.86
CA GLU A 148 -11.25 7.05 13.42
C GLU A 148 -11.29 5.93 14.45
N THR A 149 -12.47 5.36 14.68
CA THR A 149 -12.63 4.13 15.46
C THR A 149 -13.54 3.18 14.70
N GLN A 150 -13.26 1.89 14.78
CA GLN A 150 -14.06 0.83 14.16
C GLN A 150 -14.43 -0.20 15.23
N SER A 151 -15.71 -0.64 15.23
CA SER A 151 -16.18 -1.64 16.18
C SER A 151 -16.07 -3.07 15.66
N VAL A 152 -15.84 -3.26 14.36
CA VAL A 152 -15.76 -4.58 13.73
C VAL A 152 -14.45 -5.30 14.05
N ASN A 153 -13.45 -4.57 14.48
CA ASN A 153 -12.10 -5.06 14.79
C ASN A 153 -11.45 -4.28 15.93
N ASP A 154 -12.25 -3.65 16.78
CA ASP A 154 -11.81 -2.81 17.90
C ASP A 154 -10.68 -1.83 17.54
N GLY A 155 -10.72 -1.36 16.27
CA GLY A 155 -9.65 -0.59 15.69
C GLY A 155 -9.75 0.91 15.94
N ASP A 156 -8.59 1.55 15.98
CA ASP A 156 -8.48 3.00 16.03
C ASP A 156 -7.36 3.52 15.12
N SER A 157 -7.51 4.75 14.64
CA SER A 157 -6.50 5.44 13.86
C SER A 157 -6.50 6.93 14.17
N GLN A 158 -5.31 7.49 14.22
CA GLN A 158 -5.09 8.90 14.41
C GLN A 158 -4.09 9.43 13.38
N SER A 159 -4.38 10.62 12.86
CA SER A 159 -3.49 11.26 11.90
C SER A 159 -3.43 12.77 12.07
N ILE A 160 -2.31 13.34 11.73
CA ILE A 160 -2.10 14.77 11.64
C ILE A 160 -1.38 15.10 10.33
N PHE A 161 -1.87 16.10 9.64
CA PHE A 161 -1.21 16.70 8.51
C PHE A 161 -1.08 18.21 8.71
N TYR A 162 0.10 18.74 8.41
CA TYR A 162 0.40 20.15 8.42
C TYR A 162 1.13 20.55 7.14
N GLN A 163 0.72 21.64 6.52
CA GLN A 163 1.48 22.33 5.48
C GLN A 163 1.43 23.84 5.68
N ASP A 164 2.49 24.52 5.25
CA ASP A 164 2.57 25.99 5.25
C ASP A 164 3.62 26.47 4.24
N ASN A 165 3.54 27.72 3.85
CA ASN A 165 4.60 28.41 3.14
C ASN A 165 5.27 29.42 4.09
N LEU A 166 6.55 29.18 4.40
CA LEU A 166 7.35 30.01 5.28
C LEU A 166 8.48 30.69 4.50
N ASN A 167 8.32 31.98 4.19
CA ASN A 167 9.31 32.75 3.45
C ASN A 167 9.68 32.12 2.10
N ASP A 168 8.70 31.84 1.27
CA ASP A 168 8.83 31.20 -0.05
C ASP A 168 9.38 29.76 -0.01
N ILE A 169 9.30 29.10 1.13
CA ILE A 169 9.60 27.67 1.28
C ILE A 169 8.32 26.99 1.74
N ASN A 170 7.83 26.08 0.91
CA ASN A 170 6.77 25.17 1.30
C ASN A 170 7.32 24.10 2.23
N ILE A 171 6.60 23.79 3.28
CA ILE A 171 6.88 22.68 4.18
C ILE A 171 5.62 21.83 4.35
N SER A 172 5.79 20.55 4.47
CA SER A 172 4.73 19.60 4.78
C SER A 172 5.19 18.59 5.82
N PHE A 173 4.26 18.15 6.65
CA PHE A 173 4.46 17.12 7.65
C PHE A 173 3.21 16.29 7.76
N SER A 174 3.32 14.97 7.73
CA SER A 174 2.23 14.06 8.07
C SER A 174 2.72 12.97 9.02
N TYR A 175 1.83 12.58 9.91
CA TYR A 175 1.99 11.44 10.81
C TYR A 175 0.66 10.71 10.89
N LYS A 176 0.70 9.39 10.86
CA LYS A 176 -0.45 8.51 11.06
C LYS A 176 -0.01 7.33 11.91
N ASP A 177 -0.88 6.95 12.83
CA ASP A 177 -0.78 5.75 13.63
C ASP A 177 -2.13 5.03 13.61
N SER A 178 -2.12 3.73 13.41
CA SER A 178 -3.33 2.90 13.25
C SER A 178 -3.11 1.54 13.87
N SER A 179 -4.13 1.03 14.57
CA SER A 179 -4.13 -0.30 15.17
C SER A 179 -5.53 -0.89 15.05
N PHE A 180 -5.64 -2.07 14.48
CA PHE A 180 -6.87 -2.81 14.23
C PHE A 180 -6.66 -4.25 14.67
N GLY A 181 -7.55 -4.77 15.50
CA GLY A 181 -7.58 -6.18 15.90
C GLY A 181 -8.20 -7.06 14.81
N ASP A 182 -8.46 -8.30 15.19
CA ASP A 182 -9.12 -9.25 14.32
C ASP A 182 -10.56 -8.87 14.01
N PHE A 183 -11.03 -9.19 12.80
CA PHE A 183 -12.40 -8.90 12.38
C PHE A 183 -13.41 -9.77 13.12
N ASP A 184 -14.39 -9.16 13.77
CA ASP A 184 -15.60 -9.83 14.21
C ASP A 184 -16.39 -10.34 12.99
N VAL A 185 -16.74 -11.62 12.99
CA VAL A 185 -17.55 -12.25 11.94
C VAL A 185 -18.79 -12.91 12.55
N PRO A 186 -19.91 -13.02 11.81
CA PRO A 186 -21.07 -13.76 12.29
C PRO A 186 -20.72 -15.23 12.51
N ASN A 187 -21.25 -15.83 13.57
CA ASN A 187 -21.09 -17.26 13.86
C ASN A 187 -21.46 -18.11 12.65
N GLY A 188 -20.65 -19.13 12.36
CA GLY A 188 -20.80 -20.00 11.20
C GLY A 188 -20.30 -19.38 9.87
N SER A 189 -19.62 -18.23 9.90
CA SER A 189 -18.97 -17.66 8.71
C SER A 189 -17.65 -18.34 8.39
N ILE A 190 -17.01 -18.96 9.38
CA ILE A 190 -15.78 -19.72 9.22
C ILE A 190 -16.14 -21.18 9.23
N ILE A 191 -15.80 -21.89 8.17
CA ILE A 191 -16.00 -23.33 8.04
C ILE A 191 -14.61 -23.97 8.17
N HIS A 192 -14.39 -24.68 9.27
CA HIS A 192 -13.26 -25.58 9.39
C HIS A 192 -13.59 -26.83 8.56
N ILE A 193 -12.80 -27.12 7.54
CA ILE A 193 -12.90 -28.37 6.80
C ILE A 193 -11.93 -29.32 7.48
N GLU A 194 -12.45 -30.16 8.38
CA GLU A 194 -11.67 -31.29 8.87
C GLU A 194 -11.51 -32.28 7.71
N GLU A 195 -10.28 -32.62 7.36
CA GLU A 195 -10.02 -33.75 6.48
C GLU A 195 -10.40 -35.02 7.23
N GLU A 196 -11.42 -35.72 6.72
CA GLU A 196 -11.89 -36.99 7.29
C GLU A 196 -10.77 -38.03 7.32
N HIS A 197 -10.07 -38.15 8.44
CA HIS A 197 -9.32 -39.37 8.72
C HIS A 197 -10.31 -40.49 9.11
N HIS A 198 -10.58 -41.36 8.16
CA HIS A 198 -11.28 -42.61 8.43
C HIS A 198 -10.43 -43.45 9.40
N GLU A 199 -10.92 -43.61 10.62
CA GLU A 199 -10.94 -44.91 11.29
C GLU A 199 -11.86 -44.87 12.51
N ASP A 200 -12.81 -45.79 12.50
CA ASP A 200 -13.77 -46.22 13.50
C ASP A 200 -13.50 -45.86 14.97
N HIS A 201 -14.12 -44.78 15.49
CA HIS A 201 -14.42 -44.70 16.92
C HIS A 201 -15.77 -44.01 17.18
N GLU A 202 -16.58 -44.65 17.99
CA GLU A 202 -17.94 -44.34 18.35
C GLU A 202 -18.07 -43.01 19.12
N ASP A 203 -19.00 -42.17 18.66
CA ASP A 203 -19.75 -41.14 19.43
C ASP A 203 -19.00 -40.30 20.46
N HIS A 204 -18.25 -39.31 20.02
CA HIS A 204 -18.07 -38.06 20.75
C HIS A 204 -18.75 -36.94 19.97
N ASP A 205 -19.75 -36.29 20.60
CA ASP A 205 -20.33 -35.03 20.12
C ASP A 205 -19.22 -33.97 20.19
N GLU A 206 -18.41 -33.88 19.14
CA GLU A 206 -17.44 -32.79 18.96
C GLU A 206 -18.24 -31.52 18.71
N GLN A 207 -18.23 -30.61 19.67
CA GLN A 207 -18.78 -29.28 19.50
C GLN A 207 -17.81 -28.53 18.61
N GLU A 208 -18.16 -28.38 17.32
CA GLU A 208 -17.50 -27.43 16.43
C GLU A 208 -17.54 -26.05 17.11
N GLU A 209 -16.40 -25.53 17.56
CA GLU A 209 -16.31 -24.19 18.09
C GLU A 209 -16.43 -23.21 16.93
N GLU A 210 -17.57 -22.55 16.86
CA GLU A 210 -17.81 -21.47 15.89
C GLU A 210 -17.06 -20.22 16.36
N LEU A 211 -15.89 -19.93 15.75
CA LEU A 211 -15.18 -18.68 16.01
C LEU A 211 -16.03 -17.49 15.57
N GLY A 212 -16.17 -16.52 16.48
CA GLY A 212 -16.86 -15.25 16.19
C GLY A 212 -15.96 -14.18 15.57
N TYR A 213 -14.72 -14.51 15.23
CA TYR A 213 -13.75 -13.61 14.62
C TYR A 213 -12.88 -14.34 13.59
N LEU A 214 -12.26 -13.58 12.70
CA LEU A 214 -11.31 -14.08 11.71
C LEU A 214 -9.90 -13.95 12.28
N ALA A 215 -9.31 -15.05 12.72
CA ALA A 215 -7.98 -15.08 13.29
C ALA A 215 -6.92 -14.55 12.30
N ASN A 216 -5.86 -13.91 12.82
CA ASN A 216 -4.78 -13.33 12.05
C ASN A 216 -5.24 -12.27 11.02
N SER A 217 -6.31 -11.52 11.30
CA SER A 217 -6.75 -10.43 10.44
C SER A 217 -6.40 -9.05 10.97
N ASP A 218 -5.61 -9.00 12.03
CA ASP A 218 -5.12 -7.77 12.67
C ASP A 218 -4.15 -6.97 11.78
N PHE A 219 -4.08 -5.66 12.04
CA PHE A 219 -3.22 -4.75 11.30
C PHE A 219 -2.81 -3.55 12.16
N ALA A 220 -1.54 -3.20 12.15
CA ALA A 220 -1.02 -1.97 12.72
C ALA A 220 -0.08 -1.29 11.73
N SER A 221 -0.10 0.05 11.68
CA SER A 221 0.80 0.81 10.81
C SER A 221 1.09 2.18 11.39
N GLU A 222 2.35 2.57 11.33
CA GLU A 222 2.83 3.92 11.61
C GLU A 222 3.44 4.51 10.35
N SER A 223 3.11 5.76 10.02
CA SER A 223 3.73 6.47 8.91
C SER A 223 4.13 7.87 9.31
N LEU A 224 5.32 8.28 8.87
CA LEU A 224 5.87 9.60 9.06
C LEU A 224 6.36 10.13 7.71
N LYS A 225 5.92 11.33 7.32
CA LYS A 225 6.41 11.98 6.11
C LYS A 225 6.70 13.45 6.36
N PHE A 226 7.83 13.90 5.85
CA PHE A 226 8.24 15.31 5.85
C PHE A 226 8.63 15.72 4.43
N GLY A 227 8.24 16.93 4.02
CA GLY A 227 8.62 17.47 2.73
C GLY A 227 8.91 18.96 2.81
N ALA A 228 9.76 19.42 1.89
CA ALA A 228 10.02 20.84 1.70
C ALA A 228 10.30 21.13 0.23
N SER A 229 9.81 22.28 -0.27
CA SER A 229 10.07 22.73 -1.62
C SER A 229 10.18 24.25 -1.71
N LYS A 230 10.84 24.71 -2.77
CA LYS A 230 10.86 26.10 -3.16
C LYS A 230 10.38 26.24 -4.58
N THR A 231 9.47 27.17 -4.79
CA THR A 231 8.81 27.43 -6.06
C THR A 231 9.11 28.83 -6.59
N GLY A 232 8.85 29.09 -7.83
CA GLY A 232 9.01 30.39 -8.47
C GLY A 232 8.82 30.34 -9.99
N ASP A 233 8.96 31.45 -10.67
CA ASP A 233 8.84 31.53 -12.14
C ASP A 233 9.87 30.64 -12.88
N TRP A 234 10.95 30.27 -12.19
CA TRP A 234 12.00 29.39 -12.70
C TRP A 234 11.63 27.90 -12.62
N GLY A 235 10.53 27.56 -11.96
CA GLY A 235 10.10 26.20 -11.66
C GLY A 235 10.08 25.90 -10.18
N PHE A 236 10.41 24.68 -9.79
CA PHE A 236 10.50 24.27 -8.39
C PHE A 236 11.65 23.29 -8.15
N ILE A 237 12.02 23.16 -6.89
CA ILE A 237 12.87 22.08 -6.37
C ILE A 237 12.41 21.74 -4.95
N GLY A 238 12.37 20.47 -4.63
CA GLY A 238 12.00 20.02 -3.30
C GLY A 238 12.45 18.59 -3.02
N PHE A 239 12.36 18.24 -1.74
CA PHE A 239 12.65 16.89 -1.27
C PHE A 239 11.60 16.41 -0.28
N SER A 240 11.48 15.09 -0.12
CA SER A 240 10.72 14.49 0.96
C SER A 240 11.44 13.30 1.57
N LEU A 241 11.12 13.04 2.83
CA LEU A 241 11.52 11.87 3.60
C LEU A 241 10.25 11.18 4.06
N ALA A 242 10.17 9.87 3.92
CA ALA A 242 9.06 9.08 4.41
C ALA A 242 9.58 7.80 5.05
N ASN A 243 8.94 7.40 6.16
CA ASN A 243 9.11 6.10 6.79
C ASN A 243 7.71 5.52 7.00
N ILE A 244 7.55 4.23 6.70
CA ILE A 244 6.32 3.48 6.93
C ILE A 244 6.70 2.16 7.57
N GLU A 245 6.13 1.88 8.74
CA GLU A 245 6.24 0.62 9.43
C GLU A 245 4.86 -0.02 9.52
N SER A 246 4.76 -1.34 9.29
CA SER A 246 3.51 -2.05 9.43
C SER A 246 3.71 -3.44 10.03
N LEU A 247 2.67 -3.92 10.71
CA LEU A 247 2.51 -5.29 11.15
C LEU A 247 1.13 -5.76 10.74
N TYR A 248 1.03 -6.94 10.13
CA TYR A 248 -0.26 -7.51 9.75
C TYR A 248 -0.26 -9.02 9.87
N GLY A 249 -1.38 -9.57 10.32
CA GLY A 249 -1.62 -11.00 10.34
C GLY A 249 -1.95 -11.55 8.95
N ILE A 250 -1.71 -12.84 8.76
CA ILE A 250 -2.02 -13.57 7.53
C ILE A 250 -3.11 -14.60 7.87
N PRO A 251 -4.40 -14.28 7.60
CA PRO A 251 -5.50 -15.20 7.84
C PRO A 251 -5.45 -16.40 6.87
N TYR A 252 -6.16 -17.46 7.19
CA TYR A 252 -6.35 -18.67 6.35
C TYR A 252 -5.12 -19.58 6.17
N HIS A 253 -4.08 -19.44 6.97
CA HIS A 253 -3.15 -20.54 7.12
C HIS A 253 -3.79 -21.58 8.04
N GLY A 254 -4.31 -22.64 7.45
CA GLY A 254 -4.76 -23.82 8.18
C GLY A 254 -3.54 -24.61 8.66
N ASP A 255 -3.73 -25.32 9.75
CA ASP A 255 -2.74 -26.22 10.31
C ASP A 255 -2.28 -27.23 9.24
N GLU A 256 -1.07 -27.06 8.71
CA GLU A 256 -0.37 -28.16 8.06
C GLU A 256 0.09 -29.10 9.18
N HIS A 257 -0.78 -30.00 9.63
CA HIS A 257 -0.36 -31.12 10.46
C HIS A 257 0.61 -31.96 9.62
N ASP A 258 1.90 -31.79 9.88
CA ASP A 258 2.91 -32.77 9.46
C ASP A 258 2.50 -34.13 10.04
N GLU A 259 2.31 -35.12 9.14
CA GLU A 259 2.08 -36.51 9.49
C GLU A 259 3.17 -36.99 10.45
N HIS A 260 2.94 -37.00 11.75
CA HIS A 260 3.76 -37.70 12.69
C HIS A 260 3.14 -39.01 13.11
N ASP A 261 3.85 -40.07 12.72
CA ASP A 261 3.70 -41.46 13.10
C ASP A 261 3.31 -41.67 14.58
N GLU A 262 2.41 -42.66 14.70
CA GLU A 262 1.94 -43.36 15.88
C GLU A 262 2.89 -43.39 17.08
N HIS A 263 2.51 -42.81 18.21
CA HIS A 263 2.86 -43.33 19.53
C HIS A 263 1.70 -43.19 20.52
N GLU A 264 1.40 -44.33 21.14
CA GLU A 264 0.36 -44.62 22.08
C GLU A 264 0.49 -43.80 23.39
N GLU A 265 -0.68 -43.33 23.87
CA GLU A 265 -1.15 -43.17 25.24
C GLU A 265 -0.35 -42.28 26.22
N GLU A 266 -0.96 -41.11 26.59
CA GLU A 266 -1.42 -40.87 27.98
C GLU A 266 -2.34 -39.62 28.00
N GLU A 267 -3.52 -39.78 28.63
CA GLU A 267 -4.50 -38.75 28.86
C GLU A 267 -3.96 -37.66 29.79
N GLU A 268 -3.71 -36.42 29.31
CA GLU A 268 -3.79 -35.20 30.10
C GLU A 268 -4.13 -33.98 29.20
N GLY A 269 -5.29 -33.40 29.48
CA GLY A 269 -5.62 -31.99 29.20
C GLY A 269 -5.47 -31.51 27.76
N HIS A 270 -6.55 -31.54 26.99
CA HIS A 270 -6.62 -30.75 25.73
C HIS A 270 -6.55 -29.27 26.11
N GLU A 271 -5.39 -28.67 25.97
CA GLU A 271 -5.26 -27.22 25.85
C GLU A 271 -5.67 -26.87 24.41
N GLU A 272 -6.59 -25.93 24.29
CA GLU A 272 -7.08 -25.42 23.01
C GLU A 272 -5.88 -24.92 22.19
N HIS A 273 -5.52 -25.62 21.12
CA HIS A 273 -4.55 -25.11 20.17
C HIS A 273 -5.22 -23.98 19.39
N GLU A 274 -5.09 -22.73 19.89
CA GLU A 274 -5.28 -21.55 19.05
C GLU A 274 -4.27 -21.68 17.91
N GLY A 275 -4.78 -21.69 16.66
CA GLY A 275 -3.94 -21.87 15.46
C GLY A 275 -2.72 -20.93 15.48
N GLU A 276 -1.58 -21.43 15.06
CA GLU A 276 -0.30 -20.71 15.07
C GLU A 276 -0.44 -19.33 14.41
N ARG A 277 0.00 -18.26 15.09
CA ARG A 277 -0.08 -16.91 14.56
C ARG A 277 0.97 -16.69 13.48
N ILE A 278 0.54 -16.42 12.26
CA ILE A 278 1.40 -16.03 11.14
C ILE A 278 1.21 -14.53 10.89
N PHE A 279 2.30 -13.80 10.84
CA PHE A 279 2.26 -12.37 10.62
C PHE A 279 3.49 -11.86 9.88
N SER A 280 3.34 -10.72 9.25
CA SER A 280 4.43 -10.02 8.56
C SER A 280 4.65 -8.64 9.15
N THR A 281 5.91 -8.24 9.20
CA THR A 281 6.31 -6.86 9.51
C THR A 281 6.97 -6.23 8.29
N THR A 282 6.70 -4.95 8.05
CA THR A 282 7.37 -4.17 7.01
C THR A 282 8.01 -2.93 7.59
N ASP A 283 9.13 -2.54 7.01
CA ASP A 283 9.82 -1.27 7.26
C ASP A 283 10.27 -0.70 5.91
N SER A 284 9.92 0.56 5.65
CA SER A 284 10.16 1.22 4.37
C SER A 284 10.61 2.65 4.58
N ASP A 285 11.81 2.96 4.12
CA ASP A 285 12.37 4.29 4.08
C ASP A 285 12.45 4.82 2.65
N LYS A 286 12.04 6.08 2.43
CA LYS A 286 12.09 6.72 1.12
C LYS A 286 12.64 8.14 1.23
N PHE A 287 13.59 8.45 0.37
CA PHE A 287 14.05 9.80 0.11
C PHE A 287 13.77 10.19 -1.33
N ASP A 288 13.01 11.24 -1.55
CA ASP A 288 12.73 11.81 -2.86
C ASP A 288 13.33 13.19 -3.01
N LEU A 289 13.94 13.46 -4.17
CA LEU A 289 14.33 14.78 -4.64
C LEU A 289 13.71 15.01 -6.01
N ARG A 290 12.98 16.10 -6.19
CA ARG A 290 12.32 16.42 -7.46
C ARG A 290 12.45 17.90 -7.77
N GLY A 291 12.38 18.20 -9.06
CA GLY A 291 12.32 19.57 -9.50
C GLY A 291 11.99 19.70 -10.98
N SER A 292 11.59 20.90 -11.35
CA SER A 292 11.34 21.31 -12.71
C SER A 292 11.99 22.68 -12.95
N LEU A 293 12.68 22.81 -14.05
CA LEU A 293 13.32 24.08 -14.48
C LEU A 293 12.66 24.58 -15.76
N ASN A 294 11.99 25.73 -15.68
CA ASN A 294 11.41 26.43 -16.80
C ASN A 294 12.52 27.16 -17.59
N ILE A 295 12.78 26.70 -18.80
CA ILE A 295 13.83 27.27 -19.68
C ILE A 295 13.25 28.30 -20.64
N ASN A 296 11.97 28.15 -21.00
CA ASN A 296 11.25 29.05 -21.90
C ASN A 296 11.99 29.29 -23.24
N GLY A 297 12.70 28.28 -23.72
CA GLY A 297 13.40 28.32 -25.02
C GLY A 297 12.50 27.91 -26.16
N ASN A 298 12.87 28.29 -27.38
CA ASN A 298 12.10 27.95 -28.59
C ASN A 298 12.05 26.44 -28.90
N PHE A 299 12.93 25.65 -28.31
CA PHE A 299 13.07 24.23 -28.58
C PHE A 299 12.97 23.38 -27.29
N LEU A 300 13.35 23.92 -26.16
CA LEU A 300 13.29 23.27 -24.85
C LEU A 300 12.50 24.18 -23.92
N SER A 301 11.35 23.70 -23.47
CA SER A 301 10.42 24.42 -22.60
C SER A 301 10.77 24.24 -21.13
N SER A 302 11.00 23.00 -20.72
CA SER A 302 11.39 22.67 -19.34
C SER A 302 12.29 21.43 -19.27
N VAL A 303 12.93 21.28 -18.13
CA VAL A 303 13.64 20.06 -17.73
C VAL A 303 13.17 19.68 -16.35
N ASP A 304 12.53 18.52 -16.24
CA ASP A 304 12.15 17.94 -14.98
C ASP A 304 13.20 16.88 -14.57
N PHE A 305 13.43 16.77 -13.29
CA PHE A 305 14.36 15.78 -12.75
C PHE A 305 13.80 15.15 -11.47
N PHE A 306 14.19 13.93 -11.24
CA PHE A 306 13.88 13.22 -10.01
C PHE A 306 15.03 12.31 -9.60
N PHE A 307 15.09 12.05 -8.32
CA PHE A 307 15.92 11.05 -7.68
C PHE A 307 15.13 10.45 -6.53
N ARG A 308 15.12 9.13 -6.43
CA ARG A 308 14.56 8.36 -5.30
C ARG A 308 15.61 7.38 -4.80
N ASP A 309 15.77 7.33 -3.51
CA ASP A 309 16.45 6.29 -2.76
C ASP A 309 15.39 5.63 -1.86
N SER A 310 15.22 4.33 -1.97
CA SER A 310 14.21 3.59 -1.21
C SER A 310 14.77 2.27 -0.71
N ASP A 311 14.53 2.01 0.55
CA ASP A 311 14.85 0.80 1.28
C ASP A 311 13.54 0.18 1.79
N TYR A 312 13.33 -1.11 1.54
CA TYR A 312 12.14 -1.85 1.93
C TYR A 312 12.53 -3.21 2.44
N VAL A 313 12.03 -3.56 3.63
CA VAL A 313 12.20 -4.88 4.22
C VAL A 313 10.84 -5.42 4.67
N LEU A 314 10.54 -6.66 4.29
CA LEU A 314 9.43 -7.44 4.83
C LEU A 314 9.98 -8.68 5.51
N THR A 315 9.49 -8.98 6.71
CA THR A 315 9.79 -10.23 7.42
C THR A 315 8.49 -10.94 7.78
N GLU A 316 8.32 -12.14 7.24
CA GLU A 316 7.23 -13.05 7.58
C GLU A 316 7.71 -14.05 8.62
N GLN A 317 6.90 -14.25 9.65
CA GLN A 317 7.29 -15.10 10.79
C GLN A 317 6.06 -15.75 11.43
N HIS A 318 6.30 -16.89 12.05
CA HIS A 318 5.39 -17.59 12.91
C HIS A 318 5.65 -17.16 14.36
N ALA A 319 4.62 -16.96 15.15
CA ALA A 319 4.80 -16.78 16.58
C ALA A 319 5.22 -18.12 17.17
N GLU A 320 6.43 -18.19 17.71
CA GLU A 320 6.84 -19.34 18.50
C GLU A 320 6.07 -19.26 19.83
N GLU A 321 5.38 -20.32 20.22
CA GLU A 321 4.92 -20.48 21.58
C GLU A 321 6.17 -20.62 22.46
N ASP A 322 6.29 -19.77 23.48
CA ASP A 322 7.33 -19.88 24.51
C ASP A 322 7.08 -21.14 25.35
N ASP A 323 7.37 -22.31 24.81
CA ASP A 323 7.45 -23.54 25.56
C ASP A 323 8.65 -23.48 26.51
N GLU A 324 8.43 -23.00 27.74
CA GLU A 324 9.29 -23.26 28.88
C GLU A 324 9.27 -24.76 29.22
N HIS A 325 9.77 -25.61 28.34
CA HIS A 325 10.04 -27.01 28.69
C HIS A 325 11.54 -27.28 28.65
N ASP A 326 11.99 -27.66 29.87
CA ASP A 326 13.29 -28.18 30.22
C ASP A 326 13.85 -29.19 29.23
N GLU A 327 15.14 -29.00 28.92
CA GLU A 327 16.11 -29.95 28.41
C GLU A 327 15.67 -31.42 28.33
N HIS A 328 15.31 -31.93 27.14
CA HIS A 328 15.75 -33.26 26.68
C HIS A 328 15.20 -33.57 25.28
N ASP A 329 16.16 -33.91 24.43
CA ASP A 329 16.08 -34.62 23.17
C ASP A 329 16.20 -33.77 21.89
N GLU A 330 17.36 -34.05 21.23
CA GLU A 330 17.70 -33.65 19.87
C GLU A 330 16.68 -34.24 18.86
N HIS A 331 15.55 -33.59 18.69
CA HIS A 331 14.76 -33.72 17.46
C HIS A 331 14.94 -32.43 16.68
N GLU A 332 15.58 -32.54 15.51
CA GLU A 332 15.62 -31.48 14.48
C GLU A 332 14.16 -31.21 14.04
N GLY A 333 13.39 -30.52 14.85
CA GLY A 333 12.17 -29.86 14.45
C GLY A 333 12.56 -28.74 13.50
N HIS A 334 12.11 -28.80 12.26
CA HIS A 334 12.26 -27.73 11.28
C HIS A 334 11.37 -26.55 11.68
N SER A 335 11.78 -25.75 12.68
CA SER A 335 11.24 -24.41 12.81
C SER A 335 11.65 -23.68 11.52
N LYS A 336 10.70 -23.42 10.65
CA LYS A 336 10.93 -22.52 9.51
C LYS A 336 11.20 -21.14 10.11
N GLY A 337 12.48 -20.78 10.19
CA GLY A 337 12.88 -19.44 10.63
C GLY A 337 12.21 -18.37 9.77
N PRO A 338 12.21 -17.10 10.21
CA PRO A 338 11.55 -16.01 9.51
C PRO A 338 12.04 -15.89 8.05
N THR A 339 11.12 -15.62 7.14
CA THR A 339 11.45 -15.36 5.73
C THR A 339 11.52 -13.84 5.54
N THR A 340 12.64 -13.35 5.03
CA THR A 340 12.87 -11.92 4.81
C THR A 340 13.02 -11.61 3.34
N PHE A 341 12.31 -10.58 2.89
CA PHE A 341 12.45 -9.97 1.56
C PHE A 341 12.96 -8.54 1.75
N ALA A 342 14.00 -8.17 1.03
CA ALA A 342 14.55 -6.83 1.04
C ALA A 342 14.69 -6.29 -0.39
N ASN A 343 14.48 -5.00 -0.56
CA ASN A 343 14.64 -4.31 -1.83
C ASN A 343 15.25 -2.92 -1.59
N ASP A 344 16.48 -2.72 -2.05
CA ASP A 344 17.19 -1.44 -2.04
C ASP A 344 17.21 -0.89 -3.45
N THR A 345 16.59 0.26 -3.69
CA THR A 345 16.47 0.81 -5.04
C THR A 345 16.93 2.26 -5.10
N ILE A 346 17.77 2.56 -6.08
CA ILE A 346 18.09 3.93 -6.50
C ILE A 346 17.46 4.18 -7.87
N GLU A 347 16.63 5.20 -7.97
CA GLU A 347 16.02 5.60 -9.24
C GLU A 347 16.28 7.09 -9.51
N ALA A 348 16.71 7.42 -10.73
CA ALA A 348 16.94 8.79 -11.14
C ALA A 348 16.51 9.03 -12.58
N GLY A 349 16.03 10.24 -12.89
CA GLY A 349 15.61 10.54 -14.23
C GLY A 349 15.64 12.02 -14.59
N LEU A 350 15.64 12.24 -15.90
CA LEU A 350 15.50 13.55 -16.53
C LEU A 350 14.40 13.47 -17.59
N ILE A 351 13.53 14.45 -17.62
CA ILE A 351 12.47 14.58 -18.61
C ILE A 351 12.67 15.93 -19.30
N PHE A 352 12.84 15.91 -20.60
CA PHE A 352 13.00 17.10 -21.43
C PHE A 352 11.69 17.39 -22.14
N ASP A 353 11.07 18.53 -21.87
CA ASP A 353 9.92 19.01 -22.62
C ASP A 353 10.37 19.83 -23.83
N LEU A 354 10.20 19.21 -25.00
CA LEU A 354 10.54 19.79 -26.31
C LEU A 354 9.31 20.33 -27.01
N SER A 355 8.27 20.67 -26.26
CA SER A 355 6.99 21.12 -26.80
C SER A 355 7.04 22.58 -27.26
N ASN A 356 6.30 22.88 -28.32
CA ASN A 356 6.05 24.24 -28.82
C ASN A 356 4.61 24.32 -29.34
N ASP A 357 4.18 25.48 -29.85
CA ASP A 357 2.81 25.73 -30.35
C ASP A 357 2.30 24.73 -31.42
N GLN A 358 3.18 23.97 -32.06
CA GLN A 358 2.86 23.05 -33.15
C GLN A 358 3.13 21.58 -32.82
N LEU A 359 3.96 21.30 -31.79
CA LEU A 359 4.44 19.96 -31.50
C LEU A 359 4.60 19.80 -29.99
N SER A 360 4.02 18.76 -29.46
CA SER A 360 4.24 18.34 -28.07
C SER A 360 5.08 17.06 -28.05
N GLN A 361 6.29 17.12 -27.47
CA GLN A 361 7.19 15.99 -27.35
C GLN A 361 7.89 16.03 -25.98
N LYS A 362 7.91 14.88 -25.30
CA LYS A 362 8.75 14.69 -24.11
C LYS A 362 9.73 13.55 -24.34
N VAL A 363 10.95 13.72 -23.88
CA VAL A 363 11.99 12.69 -23.89
C VAL A 363 12.42 12.44 -22.46
N SER A 364 12.31 11.19 -22.02
CA SER A 364 12.72 10.77 -20.69
C SER A 364 13.96 9.87 -20.75
N LEU A 365 14.85 10.10 -19.80
CA LEU A 365 16.01 9.25 -19.50
C LEU A 365 15.89 8.79 -18.06
N ASN A 366 15.72 7.50 -17.84
CA ASN A 366 15.59 6.92 -16.52
C ASN A 366 16.72 5.93 -16.27
N PHE A 367 17.20 5.95 -15.04
CA PHE A 367 18.15 4.99 -14.48
C PHE A 367 17.50 4.35 -13.26
N VAL A 368 17.60 3.04 -13.14
CA VAL A 368 17.14 2.25 -11.98
C VAL A 368 18.22 1.23 -11.66
N ASP A 369 18.59 1.17 -10.40
CA ASP A 369 19.46 0.15 -9.79
C ASP A 369 18.70 -0.48 -8.63
N GLU A 370 18.47 -1.83 -8.70
CA GLU A 370 17.57 -2.57 -7.80
C GLU A 370 18.24 -3.89 -7.40
#